data_9c810ebf7c0cfb24befc1eae4cb8f6e8
#
_entry.id   9c810ebf7c0cfb24befc1eae4cb8f6e8
#
_cell.length_a   1.000
_cell.length_b   1.000
_cell.length_c   1.000
_cell.angle_alpha   90.00
_cell.angle_beta   90.00
_cell.angle_gamma   90.00
#
_symmetry.space_group_name_H-M   'P 1'
#
loop_
_entity.id
_entity.type
_entity.pdbx_description
1 polymer ?
#
loop_
_entity_poly.entity_id
_entity_poly.type
_entity_poly.pdbx_seq_one_letter_code
_entity_poly.pdbx_strand_id
1 'polypeptide(L)'
;FVSANPTGPMHMGNARGGALGDCLASVMSAAGYDVWREFYVNDAGNQIEKFGNSLEARYLQMYLGEENVPFPEDGYQGEDIKDRAAEFAAINGDKFIHVDSHIRQQALIEYALPHNIEKMQKDLKKYGITYDQWFLESTIHKNGELQETIEELTKRGYTYEKDGALWYKATEFGSDKDDVLVRQNGNPTYFAADIA
;
A
#
# COMPACT_ATOMS: atom_id res chain seq x y z
N PHE A 1 -11.25 -5.44 -7.03
CA PHE A 1 -11.80 -6.18 -5.87
C PHE A 1 -10.69 -6.93 -5.14
N VAL A 2 -10.95 -7.38 -3.90
CA VAL A 2 -9.98 -7.86 -2.91
C VAL A 2 -9.10 -6.71 -2.41
N SER A 3 -8.13 -6.25 -3.21
CA SER A 3 -7.23 -5.11 -2.93
C SER A 3 -6.74 -5.09 -1.48
N ALA A 4 -6.27 -6.26 -1.01
CA ALA A 4 -5.75 -6.42 0.34
C ALA A 4 -4.36 -5.78 0.46
N ASN A 5 -4.05 -5.19 1.62
CA ASN A 5 -2.74 -4.62 1.89
C ASN A 5 -1.64 -5.69 1.81
N PRO A 6 -0.50 -5.44 1.16
CA PRO A 6 0.56 -6.43 0.97
C PRO A 6 1.47 -6.58 2.20
N THR A 7 0.95 -6.28 3.39
CA THR A 7 1.67 -6.33 4.67
C THR A 7 1.56 -7.67 5.39
N GLY A 8 0.89 -8.65 4.78
CA GLY A 8 0.72 -10.00 5.34
C GLY A 8 -0.11 -10.91 4.45
N PRO A 9 -0.37 -12.16 4.88
CA PRO A 9 -1.17 -13.12 4.13
C PRO A 9 -2.65 -12.73 4.08
N MET A 10 -3.31 -13.06 2.97
CA MET A 10 -4.76 -12.88 2.85
C MET A 10 -5.52 -13.82 3.78
N HIS A 11 -6.69 -13.40 4.23
CA HIS A 11 -7.59 -14.15 5.10
C HIS A 11 -8.93 -14.46 4.44
N MET A 12 -9.80 -15.22 5.12
CA MET A 12 -11.11 -15.65 4.59
C MET A 12 -12.03 -14.49 4.17
N GLY A 13 -11.91 -13.30 4.79
CA GLY A 13 -12.64 -12.11 4.36
C GLY A 13 -12.25 -11.67 2.96
N ASN A 14 -10.95 -11.68 2.64
CA ASN A 14 -10.43 -11.39 1.31
C ASN A 14 -10.92 -12.42 0.28
N ALA A 15 -10.92 -13.71 0.63
CA ALA A 15 -11.41 -14.78 -0.23
C ALA A 15 -12.90 -14.62 -0.57
N ARG A 16 -13.75 -14.24 0.39
CA ARG A 16 -15.19 -13.96 0.14
C ARG A 16 -15.39 -12.80 -0.83
N GLY A 17 -14.69 -11.69 -0.59
CA GLY A 17 -14.70 -10.53 -1.50
C GLY A 17 -14.18 -10.90 -2.90
N GLY A 18 -13.17 -11.76 -2.96
CA GLY A 18 -12.61 -12.30 -4.19
C GLY A 18 -13.63 -13.10 -4.98
N ALA A 19 -14.28 -14.07 -4.35
CA ALA A 19 -15.31 -14.89 -4.99
C ALA A 19 -16.46 -14.03 -5.54
N LEU A 20 -16.96 -13.08 -4.73
CA LEU A 20 -18.06 -12.19 -5.15
C LEU A 20 -17.65 -11.31 -6.35
N GLY A 21 -16.48 -10.69 -6.27
CA GLY A 21 -15.98 -9.82 -7.33
C GLY A 21 -15.71 -10.55 -8.63
N ASP A 22 -15.09 -11.73 -8.56
CA ASP A 22 -14.79 -12.53 -9.75
C ASP A 22 -16.07 -13.09 -10.40
N CYS A 23 -17.04 -13.57 -9.59
CA CYS A 23 -18.35 -13.99 -10.09
C CYS A 23 -19.08 -12.85 -10.80
N LEU A 24 -19.11 -11.65 -10.20
CA LEU A 24 -19.74 -10.48 -10.81
C LEU A 24 -19.07 -10.11 -12.13
N ALA A 25 -17.73 -10.04 -12.14
CA ALA A 25 -16.96 -9.75 -13.34
C ALA A 25 -17.22 -10.79 -14.46
N SER A 26 -17.30 -12.06 -14.09
CA SER A 26 -17.57 -13.16 -15.03
C SER A 26 -18.99 -13.09 -15.62
N VAL A 27 -19.99 -12.77 -14.79
CA VAL A 27 -21.38 -12.60 -15.26
C VAL A 27 -21.49 -11.39 -16.18
N MET A 28 -20.86 -10.27 -15.85
CA MET A 28 -20.83 -9.08 -16.71
C MET A 28 -20.16 -9.37 -18.05
N SER A 29 -19.02 -10.07 -18.05
CA SER A 29 -18.35 -10.48 -19.28
C SER A 29 -19.26 -11.38 -20.13
N ALA A 30 -19.96 -12.34 -19.52
CA ALA A 30 -20.89 -13.22 -20.22
C ALA A 30 -22.11 -12.45 -20.77
N ALA A 31 -22.50 -11.35 -20.16
CA ALA A 31 -23.55 -10.44 -20.63
C ALA A 31 -23.08 -9.48 -21.73
N GLY A 32 -21.81 -9.55 -22.14
CA GLY A 32 -21.27 -8.75 -23.26
C GLY A 32 -20.64 -7.41 -22.84
N TYR A 33 -20.41 -7.18 -21.54
CA TYR A 33 -19.67 -6.02 -21.06
C TYR A 33 -18.18 -6.22 -21.25
N ASP A 34 -17.47 -5.14 -21.54
CA ASP A 34 -16.01 -5.08 -21.49
C ASP A 34 -15.60 -4.92 -20.02
N VAL A 35 -14.95 -5.94 -19.46
CA VAL A 35 -14.65 -6.03 -18.02
C VAL A 35 -13.15 -6.06 -17.81
N TRP A 36 -12.64 -5.08 -17.08
CA TRP A 36 -11.26 -5.00 -16.63
C TRP A 36 -11.18 -5.34 -15.13
N ARG A 37 -10.34 -6.30 -14.77
CA ARG A 37 -10.12 -6.74 -13.39
C ARG A 37 -8.82 -6.15 -12.88
N GLU A 38 -8.93 -5.25 -11.91
CA GLU A 38 -7.78 -4.62 -11.29
C GLU A 38 -7.68 -4.95 -9.81
N PHE A 39 -6.45 -5.22 -9.36
CA PHE A 39 -6.08 -5.30 -7.96
C PHE A 39 -5.30 -4.04 -7.59
N TYR A 40 -5.85 -3.21 -6.71
CA TYR A 40 -5.18 -2.04 -6.19
C TYR A 40 -4.26 -2.47 -5.04
N VAL A 41 -2.96 -2.24 -5.20
CA VAL A 41 -1.93 -2.53 -4.21
C VAL A 41 -1.57 -1.24 -3.48
N ASN A 42 -1.96 -1.14 -2.21
CA ASN A 42 -1.53 -0.05 -1.33
C ASN A 42 -0.10 -0.35 -0.85
N ASP A 43 0.89 0.07 -1.63
CA ASP A 43 2.32 -0.12 -1.39
C ASP A 43 3.01 1.15 -0.89
N ALA A 44 2.24 2.11 -0.37
CA ALA A 44 2.72 3.38 0.17
C ALA A 44 2.03 3.74 1.49
N GLY A 45 2.50 4.80 2.15
CA GLY A 45 1.88 5.40 3.33
C GLY A 45 2.05 4.60 4.63
N ASN A 46 1.21 4.92 5.62
CA ASN A 46 1.37 4.52 7.01
C ASN A 46 1.40 3.00 7.25
N GLN A 47 0.69 2.21 6.44
CA GLN A 47 0.69 0.73 6.56
C GLN A 47 2.05 0.14 6.21
N ILE A 48 2.70 0.70 5.19
CA ILE A 48 4.04 0.26 4.76
C ILE A 48 5.10 0.71 5.75
N GLU A 49 4.96 1.90 6.35
CA GLU A 49 5.85 2.34 7.44
C GLU A 49 5.77 1.38 8.64
N LYS A 50 4.57 1.02 9.10
CA LYS A 50 4.39 0.02 10.17
C LYS A 50 4.94 -1.35 9.81
N PHE A 51 4.80 -1.75 8.57
CA PHE A 51 5.38 -2.99 8.04
C PHE A 51 6.91 -2.94 8.11
N GLY A 52 7.52 -1.85 7.67
CA GLY A 52 8.96 -1.63 7.75
C GLY A 52 9.47 -1.66 9.20
N ASN A 53 8.79 -0.98 10.13
CA ASN A 53 9.13 -0.99 11.56
C ASN A 53 9.07 -2.42 12.14
N SER A 54 8.09 -3.20 11.73
CA SER A 54 7.92 -4.58 12.20
C SER A 54 9.03 -5.50 11.68
N LEU A 55 9.37 -5.38 10.40
CA LEU A 55 10.48 -6.13 9.79
C LEU A 55 11.82 -5.75 10.41
N GLU A 56 12.07 -4.45 10.63
CA GLU A 56 13.27 -3.93 11.26
C GLU A 56 13.46 -4.50 12.66
N ALA A 57 12.41 -4.45 13.49
CA ALA A 57 12.47 -5.01 14.83
C ALA A 57 12.83 -6.50 14.80
N ARG A 58 12.19 -7.31 13.95
CA ARG A 58 12.48 -8.75 13.84
C ARG A 58 13.89 -9.03 13.31
N TYR A 59 14.34 -8.26 12.32
CA TYR A 59 15.71 -8.38 11.82
C TYR A 59 16.75 -8.06 12.90
N LEU A 60 16.58 -6.96 13.63
CA LEU A 60 17.51 -6.57 14.69
C LEU A 60 17.48 -7.55 15.87
N GLN A 61 16.31 -8.07 16.25
CA GLN A 61 16.17 -9.07 17.33
C GLN A 61 16.97 -10.34 17.05
N MET A 62 17.15 -10.74 15.80
CA MET A 62 17.95 -11.92 15.44
C MET A 62 19.43 -11.79 15.82
N TYR A 63 19.97 -10.56 15.85
CA TYR A 63 21.39 -10.29 16.12
C TYR A 63 21.66 -9.70 17.50
N LEU A 64 20.70 -8.93 18.01
CA LEU A 64 20.89 -8.17 19.25
C LEU A 64 20.09 -8.74 20.43
N GLY A 65 19.17 -9.69 20.19
CA GLY A 65 18.28 -10.26 21.17
C GLY A 65 16.96 -9.49 21.33
N GLU A 66 15.88 -10.21 21.63
CA GLU A 66 14.55 -9.60 21.80
C GLU A 66 14.48 -8.65 23.01
N GLU A 67 15.27 -8.92 24.04
CA GLU A 67 15.37 -8.10 25.25
C GLU A 67 15.99 -6.72 25.00
N ASN A 68 16.79 -6.58 23.94
CA ASN A 68 17.48 -5.33 23.59
C ASN A 68 16.76 -4.53 22.49
N VAL A 69 15.81 -5.18 21.79
CA VAL A 69 15.08 -4.56 20.67
C VAL A 69 13.58 -4.71 20.92
N PRO A 70 12.92 -3.68 21.47
CA PRO A 70 11.48 -3.73 21.71
C PRO A 70 10.72 -3.81 20.38
N PHE A 71 9.70 -4.66 20.33
CA PHE A 71 8.81 -4.73 19.17
C PHE A 71 7.78 -3.58 19.22
N PRO A 72 7.49 -2.91 18.09
CA PRO A 72 6.49 -1.83 18.04
C PRO A 72 5.11 -2.29 18.54
N GLU A 73 4.46 -1.51 19.41
CA GLU A 73 3.16 -1.86 19.98
C GLU A 73 2.08 -2.05 18.91
N ASP A 74 2.11 -1.22 17.87
CA ASP A 74 1.18 -1.25 16.74
C ASP A 74 1.72 -2.01 15.51
N GLY A 75 2.80 -2.78 15.71
CA GLY A 75 3.45 -3.55 14.66
C GLY A 75 2.73 -4.85 14.29
N TYR A 76 3.05 -5.37 13.10
CA TYR A 76 2.54 -6.65 12.61
C TYR A 76 3.29 -7.81 13.27
N GLN A 77 2.60 -8.60 14.09
CA GLN A 77 3.19 -9.65 14.93
C GLN A 77 3.18 -11.04 14.29
N GLY A 78 2.71 -11.18 13.05
CA GLY A 78 2.58 -12.48 12.37
C GLY A 78 3.91 -13.21 12.17
N GLU A 79 3.87 -14.54 12.06
CA GLU A 79 5.04 -15.34 11.72
C GLU A 79 5.62 -14.98 10.35
N ASP A 80 4.80 -14.54 9.43
CA ASP A 80 5.20 -14.05 8.11
C ASP A 80 6.20 -12.89 8.18
N ILE A 81 6.11 -12.02 9.20
CA ILE A 81 7.08 -10.94 9.44
C ILE A 81 8.43 -11.52 9.88
N LYS A 82 8.41 -12.52 10.75
CA LYS A 82 9.65 -13.21 11.17
C LYS A 82 10.30 -13.94 10.00
N ASP A 83 9.49 -14.64 9.20
CA ASP A 83 9.98 -15.38 8.02
C ASP A 83 10.65 -14.42 7.03
N ARG A 84 10.02 -13.28 6.71
CA ARG A 84 10.58 -12.27 5.80
C ARG A 84 11.88 -11.65 6.34
N ALA A 85 11.93 -11.34 7.63
CA ALA A 85 13.14 -10.83 8.26
C ALA A 85 14.27 -11.87 8.25
N ALA A 86 13.95 -13.15 8.49
CA ALA A 86 14.91 -14.25 8.45
C ALA A 86 15.44 -14.51 7.01
N GLU A 87 14.58 -14.49 6.01
CA GLU A 87 14.96 -14.62 4.61
C GLU A 87 15.90 -13.47 4.18
N PHE A 88 15.56 -12.23 4.56
CA PHE A 88 16.42 -11.06 4.31
C PHE A 88 17.78 -11.22 5.00
N ALA A 89 17.80 -11.66 6.26
CA ALA A 89 19.02 -11.89 7.03
C ALA A 89 19.88 -13.01 6.42
N ALA A 90 19.27 -14.07 5.89
CA ALA A 90 20.00 -15.15 5.21
C ALA A 90 20.76 -14.67 3.96
N ILE A 91 20.27 -13.65 3.27
CA ILE A 91 20.88 -13.07 2.07
C ILE A 91 21.92 -12.02 2.45
N ASN A 92 21.61 -11.15 3.38
CA ASN A 92 22.39 -9.94 3.67
C ASN A 92 23.30 -10.06 4.91
N GLY A 93 23.07 -11.09 5.76
CA GLY A 93 23.77 -11.20 7.04
C GLY A 93 23.50 -10.00 7.94
N ASP A 94 24.54 -9.54 8.62
CA ASP A 94 24.53 -8.45 9.59
C ASP A 94 24.77 -7.04 9.00
N LYS A 95 24.84 -6.93 7.68
CA LYS A 95 25.22 -5.69 6.96
C LYS A 95 24.37 -4.47 7.33
N PHE A 96 23.12 -4.70 7.72
CA PHE A 96 22.17 -3.62 8.02
C PHE A 96 22.03 -3.31 9.52
N ILE A 97 22.80 -3.95 10.42
CA ILE A 97 22.70 -3.68 11.87
C ILE A 97 23.11 -2.24 12.22
N HIS A 98 24.20 -1.76 11.62
CA HIS A 98 24.81 -0.47 11.95
C HIS A 98 24.48 0.67 10.98
N VAL A 99 23.54 0.46 10.05
CA VAL A 99 23.07 1.53 9.16
C VAL A 99 21.93 2.31 9.83
N ASP A 100 21.62 3.47 9.26
CA ASP A 100 20.47 4.27 9.68
C ASP A 100 19.15 3.47 9.57
N SER A 101 18.22 3.70 10.50
CA SER A 101 16.94 2.98 10.55
C SER A 101 16.16 3.11 9.24
N HIS A 102 16.10 4.32 8.66
CA HIS A 102 15.37 4.54 7.42
C HIS A 102 15.96 3.72 6.25
N ILE A 103 17.29 3.64 6.15
CA ILE A 103 17.98 2.85 5.11
C ILE A 103 17.68 1.36 5.31
N ARG A 104 17.71 0.89 6.55
CA ARG A 104 17.40 -0.50 6.91
C ARG A 104 15.95 -0.86 6.59
N GLN A 105 15.00 -0.02 7.01
CA GLN A 105 13.58 -0.21 6.74
C GLN A 105 13.30 -0.24 5.24
N GLN A 106 13.87 0.69 4.49
CA GLN A 106 13.72 0.72 3.04
C GLN A 106 14.21 -0.57 2.39
N ALA A 107 15.41 -1.05 2.75
CA ALA A 107 15.95 -2.29 2.21
C ALA A 107 15.08 -3.52 2.56
N LEU A 108 14.53 -3.57 3.78
CA LEU A 108 13.64 -4.64 4.22
C LEU A 108 12.30 -4.61 3.48
N ILE A 109 11.72 -3.42 3.29
CA ILE A 109 10.48 -3.23 2.52
C ILE A 109 10.69 -3.60 1.06
N GLU A 110 11.75 -3.12 0.43
CA GLU A 110 12.09 -3.43 -0.98
C GLU A 110 12.29 -4.93 -1.21
N TYR A 111 12.75 -5.65 -0.20
CA TYR A 111 12.83 -7.10 -0.24
C TYR A 111 11.46 -7.76 -0.03
N ALA A 112 10.78 -7.43 1.08
CA ALA A 112 9.62 -8.18 1.54
C ALA A 112 8.35 -7.93 0.71
N LEU A 113 8.14 -6.69 0.26
CA LEU A 113 6.91 -6.28 -0.40
C LEU A 113 6.65 -7.01 -1.72
N PRO A 114 7.62 -7.11 -2.66
CA PRO A 114 7.43 -7.88 -3.88
C PRO A 114 7.12 -9.35 -3.62
N HIS A 115 7.76 -9.97 -2.61
CA HIS A 115 7.52 -11.35 -2.23
C HIS A 115 6.10 -11.57 -1.70
N ASN A 116 5.58 -10.62 -0.91
CA ASN A 116 4.21 -10.68 -0.42
C ASN A 116 3.21 -10.52 -1.56
N ILE A 117 3.43 -9.59 -2.49
CA ILE A 117 2.58 -9.39 -3.67
C ILE A 117 2.59 -10.66 -4.54
N GLU A 118 3.75 -11.23 -4.82
CA GLU A 118 3.86 -12.49 -5.57
C GLU A 118 3.11 -13.64 -4.90
N LYS A 119 3.20 -13.73 -3.56
CA LYS A 119 2.44 -14.73 -2.81
C LYS A 119 0.94 -14.52 -2.96
N MET A 120 0.45 -13.28 -2.84
CA MET A 120 -0.96 -12.95 -3.04
C MET A 120 -1.44 -13.32 -4.45
N GLN A 121 -0.63 -13.03 -5.48
CA GLN A 121 -0.91 -13.42 -6.86
C GLN A 121 -1.03 -14.95 -7.01
N LYS A 122 -0.10 -15.70 -6.43
CA LYS A 122 -0.12 -17.17 -6.44
C LYS A 122 -1.34 -17.74 -5.71
N ASP A 123 -1.68 -17.18 -4.54
CA ASP A 123 -2.80 -17.63 -3.74
C ASP A 123 -4.15 -17.34 -4.45
N LEU A 124 -4.32 -16.16 -5.04
CA LEU A 124 -5.51 -15.83 -5.83
C LEU A 124 -5.63 -16.68 -7.09
N LYS A 125 -4.54 -16.88 -7.81
CA LYS A 125 -4.51 -17.76 -8.98
C LYS A 125 -4.90 -19.20 -8.61
N LYS A 126 -4.41 -19.71 -7.47
CA LYS A 126 -4.77 -21.04 -6.95
C LYS A 126 -6.26 -21.10 -6.56
N TYR A 127 -6.83 -19.99 -6.12
CA TYR A 127 -8.25 -19.86 -5.80
C TYR A 127 -9.12 -19.69 -7.05
N GLY A 128 -8.52 -19.56 -8.24
CA GLY A 128 -9.20 -19.40 -9.52
C GLY A 128 -9.46 -17.96 -9.94
N ILE A 129 -8.91 -16.99 -9.23
CA ILE A 129 -9.08 -15.57 -9.50
C ILE A 129 -7.84 -15.02 -10.21
N THR A 130 -8.06 -14.27 -11.29
CA THR A 130 -7.00 -13.59 -12.05
C THR A 130 -7.36 -12.13 -12.28
N TYR A 131 -6.35 -11.30 -12.44
CA TYR A 131 -6.46 -9.87 -12.69
C TYR A 131 -5.75 -9.49 -13.98
N ASP A 132 -6.30 -8.50 -14.66
CA ASP A 132 -5.71 -7.90 -15.86
C ASP A 132 -4.58 -6.96 -15.44
N GLN A 133 -4.72 -6.30 -14.28
CA GLN A 133 -3.73 -5.37 -13.76
C GLN A 133 -3.55 -5.49 -12.24
N TRP A 134 -2.30 -5.38 -11.79
CA TRP A 134 -1.90 -5.12 -10.41
C TRP A 134 -1.36 -3.70 -10.33
N PHE A 135 -2.22 -2.77 -9.92
CA PHE A 135 -1.90 -1.36 -9.86
C PHE A 135 -1.22 -1.04 -8.53
N LEU A 136 -0.02 -0.47 -8.59
CA LEU A 136 0.76 -0.05 -7.41
C LEU A 136 0.48 1.44 -7.15
N GLU A 137 -0.02 1.78 -5.95
CA GLU A 137 -0.24 3.18 -5.55
C GLU A 137 1.03 4.03 -5.67
N SER A 138 2.20 3.45 -5.34
CA SER A 138 3.48 4.15 -5.48
C SER A 138 3.77 4.63 -6.90
N THR A 139 3.09 4.09 -7.90
CA THR A 139 3.30 4.48 -9.31
C THR A 139 2.84 5.92 -9.55
N ILE A 140 1.66 6.31 -9.05
CA ILE A 140 1.13 7.67 -9.22
C ILE A 140 1.98 8.74 -8.53
N HIS A 141 2.67 8.36 -7.45
CA HIS A 141 3.61 9.25 -6.77
C HIS A 141 4.93 9.40 -7.55
N LYS A 142 5.37 8.34 -8.23
CA LYS A 142 6.68 8.32 -8.91
C LYS A 142 6.64 8.87 -10.34
N ASN A 143 5.54 8.66 -11.04
CA ASN A 143 5.39 9.07 -12.44
C ASN A 143 4.88 10.52 -12.60
N GLY A 144 4.51 11.19 -11.50
CA GLY A 144 4.04 12.58 -11.51
C GLY A 144 2.54 12.76 -11.72
N GLU A 145 1.77 11.69 -11.94
CA GLU A 145 0.31 11.76 -12.18
C GLU A 145 -0.43 12.49 -11.07
N LEU A 146 -0.03 12.24 -9.81
CA LEU A 146 -0.62 12.92 -8.65
C LEU A 146 -0.44 14.43 -8.71
N GLN A 147 0.78 14.88 -9.06
CA GLN A 147 1.09 16.30 -9.17
C GLN A 147 0.35 16.93 -10.36
N GLU A 148 0.33 16.27 -11.49
CA GLU A 148 -0.41 16.72 -12.70
C GLU A 148 -1.91 16.84 -12.43
N THR A 149 -2.48 15.89 -11.67
CA THR A 149 -3.89 15.92 -11.27
C THR A 149 -4.20 17.13 -10.37
N ILE A 150 -3.37 17.40 -9.35
CA ILE A 150 -3.52 18.56 -8.47
C ILE A 150 -3.42 19.88 -9.28
N GLU A 151 -2.47 19.97 -10.18
CA GLU A 151 -2.30 21.13 -11.05
C GLU A 151 -3.51 21.36 -11.97
N GLU A 152 -4.04 20.28 -12.56
CA GLU A 152 -5.22 20.38 -13.41
C GLU A 152 -6.47 20.81 -12.63
N LEU A 153 -6.69 20.27 -11.42
CA LEU A 153 -7.77 20.69 -10.54
C LEU A 153 -7.64 22.18 -10.17
N THR A 154 -6.43 22.63 -9.88
CA THR A 154 -6.13 24.03 -9.55
C THR A 154 -6.38 24.95 -10.76
N LYS A 155 -5.92 24.55 -11.94
CA LYS A 155 -6.13 25.29 -13.18
C LYS A 155 -7.62 25.41 -13.53
N ARG A 156 -8.42 24.41 -13.22
CA ARG A 156 -9.90 24.43 -13.40
C ARG A 156 -10.62 25.27 -12.34
N GLY A 157 -9.92 25.75 -11.30
CA GLY A 157 -10.50 26.54 -10.24
C GLY A 157 -11.22 25.74 -9.17
N TYR A 158 -11.01 24.42 -9.10
CA TYR A 158 -11.65 23.51 -8.15
C TYR A 158 -10.92 23.41 -6.80
N THR A 159 -9.88 24.21 -6.62
CA THR A 159 -9.10 24.25 -5.39
C THR A 159 -9.04 25.67 -4.81
N TYR A 160 -8.65 25.75 -3.54
CA TYR A 160 -8.33 26.99 -2.85
C TYR A 160 -7.34 26.75 -1.72
N GLU A 161 -6.58 27.78 -1.34
CA GLU A 161 -5.67 27.72 -0.20
C GLU A 161 -6.37 28.17 1.08
N LYS A 162 -6.18 27.41 2.16
CA LYS A 162 -6.65 27.77 3.50
C LYS A 162 -5.72 27.17 4.55
N ASP A 163 -5.30 27.97 5.52
CA ASP A 163 -4.46 27.58 6.64
C ASP A 163 -3.15 26.88 6.20
N GLY A 164 -2.57 27.33 5.07
CA GLY A 164 -1.35 26.77 4.50
C GLY A 164 -1.51 25.40 3.81
N ALA A 165 -2.73 24.91 3.65
CA ALA A 165 -3.06 23.67 2.94
C ALA A 165 -3.85 23.98 1.66
N LEU A 166 -3.74 23.09 0.65
CA LEU A 166 -4.55 23.17 -0.57
C LEU A 166 -5.80 22.31 -0.40
N TRP A 167 -6.96 22.90 -0.59
CA TRP A 167 -8.27 22.28 -0.42
C TRP A 167 -8.98 22.09 -1.75
N TYR A 168 -9.73 21.00 -1.87
CA TYR A 168 -10.66 20.73 -2.96
C TYR A 168 -12.07 21.18 -2.59
N LYS A 169 -12.73 21.88 -3.50
CA LYS A 169 -14.09 22.41 -3.32
C LYS A 169 -15.16 21.31 -3.50
N ALA A 170 -15.08 20.27 -2.71
CA ALA A 170 -15.97 19.11 -2.83
C ALA A 170 -17.45 19.48 -2.60
N THR A 171 -17.73 20.53 -1.83
CA THR A 171 -19.08 21.05 -1.61
C THR A 171 -19.75 21.57 -2.88
N GLU A 172 -19.00 22.09 -3.85
CA GLU A 172 -19.53 22.50 -5.15
C GLU A 172 -20.05 21.31 -5.99
N PHE A 173 -19.64 20.08 -5.61
CA PHE A 173 -20.01 18.82 -6.26
C PHE A 173 -20.94 17.95 -5.42
N GLY A 174 -21.51 18.48 -4.34
CA GLY A 174 -22.53 17.81 -3.53
C GLY A 174 -22.01 17.04 -2.31
N SER A 175 -20.74 17.21 -1.95
CA SER A 175 -20.22 16.70 -0.67
C SER A 175 -20.65 17.59 0.50
N ASP A 176 -20.70 17.04 1.71
CA ASP A 176 -21.05 17.79 2.92
C ASP A 176 -19.96 18.76 3.36
N LYS A 177 -18.71 18.52 2.95
CA LYS A 177 -17.52 19.33 3.30
C LYS A 177 -16.49 19.29 2.18
N ASP A 178 -15.61 20.30 2.21
CA ASP A 178 -14.41 20.30 1.37
C ASP A 178 -13.31 19.42 1.97
N ASP A 179 -12.42 18.90 1.12
CA ASP A 179 -11.35 18.00 1.52
C ASP A 179 -9.97 18.56 1.20
N VAL A 180 -8.99 18.22 2.04
CA VAL A 180 -7.59 18.64 1.86
C VAL A 180 -6.94 17.74 0.81
N LEU A 181 -6.37 18.35 -0.24
CA LEU A 181 -5.54 17.68 -1.23
C LEU A 181 -4.07 17.62 -0.80
N VAL A 182 -3.54 18.78 -0.35
CA VAL A 182 -2.15 18.88 0.09
C VAL A 182 -2.12 19.52 1.48
N ARG A 183 -1.46 18.87 2.42
CA ARG A 183 -1.31 19.34 3.80
C ARG A 183 -0.31 20.50 3.88
N GLN A 184 -0.30 21.23 5.01
CA GLN A 184 0.65 22.33 5.29
C GLN A 184 2.13 21.93 5.13
N ASN A 185 2.46 20.66 5.37
CA ASN A 185 3.82 20.14 5.19
C ASN A 185 4.18 19.79 3.74
N GLY A 186 3.30 20.11 2.77
CA GLY A 186 3.49 19.82 1.35
C GLY A 186 3.17 18.39 0.93
N ASN A 187 2.78 17.51 1.87
CA ASN A 187 2.45 16.13 1.55
C ASN A 187 1.00 16.01 1.04
N PRO A 188 0.76 15.32 -0.08
CA PRO A 188 -0.58 14.99 -0.54
C PRO A 188 -1.31 14.10 0.46
N THR A 189 -2.63 14.12 0.39
CA THR A 189 -3.49 13.24 1.18
C THR A 189 -3.88 12.00 0.39
N TYR A 190 -4.47 11.01 1.05
CA TYR A 190 -5.08 9.86 0.36
C TYR A 190 -6.15 10.29 -0.63
N PHE A 191 -6.94 11.31 -0.29
CA PHE A 191 -7.97 11.83 -1.16
C PHE A 191 -7.41 12.37 -2.49
N ALA A 192 -6.24 13.01 -2.45
CA ALA A 192 -5.56 13.44 -3.66
C ALA A 192 -5.09 12.26 -4.52
N ALA A 193 -4.60 11.20 -3.88
CA ALA A 193 -4.19 9.97 -4.56
C ALA A 193 -5.38 9.20 -5.17
N ASP A 194 -6.54 9.21 -4.49
CA ASP A 194 -7.76 8.58 -5.00
C ASP A 194 -8.36 9.29 -6.22
N ILE A 195 -8.06 10.59 -6.40
CA ILE A 195 -8.50 11.35 -7.57
C ILE A 195 -7.55 11.11 -8.76
N ALA A 196 -6.26 10.95 -8.49
CA ALA A 196 -5.23 10.73 -9.52
C ALA A 196 -5.33 9.36 -10.17
#